data_b602346c3acd6b5eb15733790028ff37
#
_entry.id   b602346c3acd6b5eb15733790028ff37
#
_cell.length_a   1.000
_cell.length_b   1.000
_cell.length_c   1.000
_cell.angle_alpha   90.00
_cell.angle_beta   90.00
_cell.angle_gamma   90.00
#
_symmetry.space_group_name_H-M   'P 1'
#
loop_
_entity.id
_entity.type
_entity.pdbx_description
1 polymer ?
#
loop_
_entity_poly.entity_id
_entity_poly.type
_entity_poly.pdbx_seq_one_letter_code
_entity_poly.pdbx_strand_id
1 'polypeptide(L)'
;MMHGNVVQGVMSFPEMDAMMYKIEGEDLYLIGTSEHSMIGKFIDSIHPGGETASDPDQLLSVLRKEKGAHGIEERGVYRIHQFEKQEMVVVCKPEDSMMWYDKLWKNTVDLFRSMDIPVRTLECCSGDLADLKVKSVMLRHGLRVRRNTSR
;
A
#
# COMPACT_ATOMS: atom_id res chain seq x y z
N MET A 1 -1.54 9.51 -13.62
CA MET A 1 -0.92 10.69 -12.96
C MET A 1 -1.93 11.35 -12.06
N MET A 2 -1.48 12.05 -11.03
CA MET A 2 -2.34 12.69 -10.03
C MET A 2 -1.79 14.07 -9.66
N HIS A 3 -2.66 14.97 -9.24
CA HIS A 3 -2.26 16.26 -8.66
C HIS A 3 -1.70 16.08 -7.23
N GLY A 4 -0.86 17.02 -6.80
CA GLY A 4 -0.22 16.98 -5.48
C GLY A 4 -1.19 16.93 -4.31
N ASN A 5 -2.33 17.62 -4.39
CA ASN A 5 -3.35 17.60 -3.34
C ASN A 5 -3.95 16.21 -3.10
N VAL A 6 -4.09 15.40 -4.15
CA VAL A 6 -4.57 14.00 -4.03
C VAL A 6 -3.54 13.16 -3.28
N VAL A 7 -2.26 13.35 -3.59
CA VAL A 7 -1.18 12.60 -2.95
C VAL A 7 -1.02 12.97 -1.48
N GLN A 8 -1.05 14.26 -1.16
CA GLN A 8 -0.90 14.78 0.20
C GLN A 8 -2.02 14.34 1.16
N GLY A 9 -3.17 13.98 0.64
CA GLY A 9 -4.26 13.42 1.46
C GLY A 9 -3.93 12.06 2.11
N VAL A 10 -2.90 11.37 1.62
CA VAL A 10 -2.55 10.01 2.08
C VAL A 10 -1.11 9.92 2.57
N MET A 11 -0.26 10.87 2.22
CA MET A 11 1.18 10.83 2.46
C MET A 11 1.70 12.24 2.78
N SER A 12 2.70 12.34 3.65
CA SER A 12 3.35 13.61 3.92
C SER A 12 4.14 14.13 2.71
N PHE A 13 4.31 15.45 2.60
CA PHE A 13 5.05 16.04 1.48
C PHE A 13 6.49 15.54 1.36
N PRO A 14 7.28 15.42 2.45
CA PRO A 14 8.64 14.87 2.37
C PRO A 14 8.68 13.43 1.85
N GLU A 15 7.74 12.58 2.27
CA GLU A 15 7.65 11.20 1.77
C GLU A 15 7.29 11.17 0.28
N MET A 16 6.35 12.02 -0.12
CA MET A 16 5.95 12.17 -1.52
C MET A 16 7.14 12.53 -2.41
N ASP A 17 7.90 13.55 -2.03
CA ASP A 17 9.04 14.02 -2.83
C ASP A 17 10.17 12.97 -2.88
N ALA A 18 10.39 12.25 -1.80
CA ALA A 18 11.40 11.20 -1.75
C ALA A 18 11.06 9.98 -2.62
N MET A 19 9.78 9.61 -2.71
CA MET A 19 9.33 8.35 -3.29
C MET A 19 8.74 8.46 -4.68
N MET A 20 8.10 9.56 -5.03
CA MET A 20 7.32 9.69 -6.26
C MET A 20 8.05 10.44 -7.35
N TYR A 21 7.80 10.05 -8.59
CA TYR A 21 8.22 10.80 -9.76
C TYR A 21 7.26 11.96 -10.00
N LYS A 22 7.80 13.14 -10.23
CA LYS A 22 7.07 14.36 -10.57
C LYS A 22 7.38 14.76 -12.02
N ILE A 23 6.38 15.28 -12.72
CA ILE A 23 6.58 15.91 -14.02
C ILE A 23 7.18 17.29 -13.79
N GLU A 24 8.29 17.59 -14.45
CA GLU A 24 8.97 18.87 -14.31
C GLU A 24 8.10 20.01 -14.83
N GLY A 25 7.99 21.07 -14.05
CA GLY A 25 7.20 22.25 -14.37
C GLY A 25 5.70 22.13 -14.16
N GLU A 26 5.21 20.95 -13.72
CA GLU A 26 3.78 20.70 -13.52
C GLU A 26 3.47 20.18 -12.11
N ASP A 27 2.24 20.41 -11.64
CA ASP A 27 1.73 19.77 -10.41
C ASP A 27 1.14 18.38 -10.74
N LEU A 28 1.96 17.53 -11.37
CA LEU A 28 1.59 16.18 -11.73
C LEU A 28 2.62 15.16 -11.24
N TYR A 29 2.11 14.10 -10.62
CA TYR A 29 2.90 13.01 -10.07
C TYR A 29 2.50 11.68 -10.70
N LEU A 30 3.46 10.80 -10.96
CA LEU A 30 3.17 9.42 -11.32
C LEU A 30 2.63 8.69 -10.10
N ILE A 31 1.74 7.73 -10.34
CA ILE A 31 1.11 6.96 -9.25
C ILE A 31 2.17 6.11 -8.55
N GLY A 32 2.44 6.39 -7.29
CA GLY A 32 3.40 5.63 -6.47
C GLY A 32 2.78 4.46 -5.71
N THR A 33 1.47 4.51 -5.51
CA THR A 33 0.64 3.43 -4.94
C THR A 33 -0.81 3.62 -5.36
N SER A 34 -1.53 2.54 -5.59
CA SER A 34 -2.92 2.58 -6.04
C SER A 34 -3.89 3.18 -5.01
N GLU A 35 -3.56 3.16 -3.73
CA GLU A 35 -4.34 3.79 -2.65
C GLU A 35 -4.64 5.26 -2.94
N HIS A 36 -3.67 6.03 -3.43
CA HIS A 36 -3.85 7.46 -3.70
C HIS A 36 -4.96 7.70 -4.72
N SER A 37 -4.95 6.96 -5.82
CA SER A 37 -5.95 7.14 -6.88
C SER A 37 -7.33 6.63 -6.45
N MET A 38 -7.38 5.57 -5.65
CA MET A 38 -8.64 5.01 -5.14
C MET A 38 -9.29 5.96 -4.13
N ILE A 39 -8.53 6.42 -3.13
CA ILE A 39 -9.02 7.35 -2.11
C ILE A 39 -9.31 8.73 -2.72
N GLY A 40 -8.52 9.14 -3.69
CA GLY A 40 -8.72 10.41 -4.40
C GLY A 40 -10.06 10.55 -5.11
N LYS A 41 -10.74 9.44 -5.44
CA LYS A 41 -12.10 9.45 -6.00
C LYS A 41 -13.14 10.00 -5.01
N PHE A 42 -12.84 9.96 -3.73
CA PHE A 42 -13.76 10.34 -2.65
C PHE A 42 -13.53 11.77 -2.15
N ILE A 43 -12.55 12.52 -2.72
CA ILE A 43 -12.34 13.92 -2.40
C ILE A 43 -13.60 14.72 -2.73
N ASP A 44 -14.02 15.58 -1.81
CA ASP A 44 -15.20 16.45 -1.93
C ASP A 44 -16.51 15.70 -2.24
N SER A 45 -16.59 14.42 -1.87
CA SER A 45 -17.79 13.60 -2.06
C SER A 45 -18.49 13.30 -0.75
N ILE A 46 -19.82 13.18 -0.82
CA ILE A 46 -20.66 12.74 0.30
C ILE A 46 -21.25 11.40 -0.07
N HIS A 47 -20.98 10.40 0.75
CA HIS A 47 -21.58 9.07 0.58
C HIS A 47 -22.85 8.95 1.41
N PRO A 48 -23.96 8.40 0.85
CA PRO A 48 -25.16 8.10 1.61
C PRO A 48 -24.82 7.19 2.79
N GLY A 49 -25.29 7.55 3.98
CA GLY A 49 -25.07 6.72 5.16
C GLY A 49 -25.72 5.34 4.99
N GLY A 50 -24.96 4.29 5.20
CA GLY A 50 -25.43 2.90 5.12
C GLY A 50 -24.81 2.07 4.01
N GLU A 51 -24.18 2.67 3.03
CA GLU A 51 -23.44 1.94 2.01
C GLU A 51 -21.95 1.91 2.35
N THR A 52 -21.41 0.70 2.39
CA THR A 52 -19.94 0.51 2.43
C THR A 52 -19.44 0.65 1.01
N ALA A 53 -18.72 1.73 0.74
CA ALA A 53 -18.04 1.86 -0.54
C ALA A 53 -16.77 0.99 -0.52
N SER A 54 -16.81 -0.12 -1.23
CA SER A 54 -15.61 -0.90 -1.55
C SER A 54 -15.37 -0.80 -3.05
N ASP A 55 -14.20 -0.35 -3.44
CA ASP A 55 -13.70 -0.48 -4.82
C ASP A 55 -12.56 -1.51 -4.78
N PRO A 56 -12.89 -2.80 -4.85
CA PRO A 56 -11.97 -3.86 -4.48
C PRO A 56 -10.86 -4.12 -5.51
N ASP A 57 -10.98 -3.63 -6.75
CA ASP A 57 -10.22 -4.25 -7.83
C ASP A 57 -9.56 -3.25 -8.78
N GLN A 58 -8.73 -2.35 -8.28
CA GLN A 58 -7.85 -1.62 -9.16
C GLN A 58 -6.42 -2.17 -9.10
N LEU A 59 -6.09 -3.00 -10.08
CA LEU A 59 -4.71 -3.33 -10.41
C LEU A 59 -4.12 -2.15 -11.19
N LEU A 60 -3.16 -1.45 -10.61
CA LEU A 60 -2.53 -0.30 -11.24
C LEU A 60 -1.02 -0.49 -11.36
N SER A 61 -0.48 -0.09 -12.50
CA SER A 61 0.96 0.14 -12.63
C SER A 61 1.37 1.35 -11.80
N VAL A 62 2.31 1.13 -10.90
CA VAL A 62 2.84 2.14 -9.98
C VAL A 62 4.32 2.35 -10.21
N LEU A 63 4.78 3.58 -10.00
CA LEU A 63 6.16 3.97 -10.24
C LEU A 63 6.73 4.66 -9.01
N ARG A 64 7.88 4.16 -8.53
CA ARG A 64 8.60 4.71 -7.37
C ARG A 64 10.06 4.94 -7.70
N LYS A 65 10.63 5.98 -7.10
CA LYS A 65 12.07 6.28 -7.21
C LYS A 65 12.94 5.21 -6.55
N GLU A 66 12.40 4.45 -5.59
CA GLU A 66 13.08 3.40 -4.83
C GLU A 66 14.44 3.86 -4.24
N LYS A 67 14.57 5.15 -3.90
CA LYS A 67 15.76 5.71 -3.27
C LYS A 67 15.78 5.34 -1.79
N GLY A 68 16.95 4.89 -1.29
CA GLY A 68 17.19 4.69 0.13
C GLY A 68 17.17 3.25 0.62
N ALA A 69 16.90 2.27 -0.24
CA ALA A 69 17.14 0.88 0.12
C ALA A 69 18.64 0.58 0.01
N HIS A 70 19.25 0.13 1.09
CA HIS A 70 20.66 -0.23 1.14
C HIS A 70 20.84 -1.72 1.34
N GLY A 71 21.51 -2.40 0.39
CA GLY A 71 21.91 -3.79 0.52
C GLY A 71 21.81 -4.65 -0.74
N ILE A 72 22.07 -5.95 -0.57
CA ILE A 72 22.03 -6.96 -1.65
C ILE A 72 20.64 -7.08 -2.29
N GLU A 73 19.60 -6.71 -1.56
CA GLU A 73 18.19 -6.80 -1.99
C GLU A 73 17.78 -5.68 -2.96
N GLU A 74 18.65 -4.69 -3.19
CA GLU A 74 18.42 -3.62 -4.17
C GLU A 74 18.64 -4.06 -5.62
N ARG A 75 19.19 -5.24 -5.82
CA ARG A 75 19.55 -5.72 -7.15
C ARG A 75 18.56 -6.76 -7.67
N GLY A 76 18.28 -6.70 -8.96
CA GLY A 76 17.47 -7.68 -9.66
C GLY A 76 15.98 -7.41 -9.58
N VAL A 77 15.18 -8.46 -9.58
CA VAL A 77 13.71 -8.40 -9.72
C VAL A 77 12.96 -7.98 -8.43
N TYR A 78 13.64 -7.90 -7.29
CA TYR A 78 12.99 -7.61 -6.01
C TYR A 78 12.65 -6.14 -5.80
N ARG A 79 13.40 -5.25 -6.45
CA ARG A 79 13.21 -3.81 -6.32
C ARG A 79 13.35 -3.13 -7.67
N ILE A 80 12.21 -2.79 -8.23
CA ILE A 80 12.07 -2.24 -9.57
C ILE A 80 11.29 -0.92 -9.52
N HIS A 81 11.54 -0.04 -10.47
CA HIS A 81 10.91 1.29 -10.51
C HIS A 81 9.45 1.26 -10.92
N GLN A 82 9.06 0.28 -11.72
CA GLN A 82 7.68 0.10 -12.18
C GLN A 82 7.20 -1.31 -11.83
N PHE A 83 6.06 -1.40 -11.16
CA PHE A 83 5.43 -2.67 -10.81
C PHE A 83 3.91 -2.52 -10.72
N GLU A 84 3.22 -3.62 -10.65
CA GLU A 84 1.77 -3.65 -10.46
C GLU A 84 1.44 -3.81 -8.98
N LYS A 85 0.45 -3.03 -8.53
CA LYS A 85 -0.03 -3.08 -7.15
C LYS A 85 -1.55 -3.11 -7.12
N GLN A 86 -2.08 -4.04 -6.35
CA GLN A 86 -3.50 -4.14 -6.06
C GLN A 86 -3.74 -3.78 -4.59
N GLU A 87 -4.70 -2.92 -4.34
CA GLU A 87 -5.10 -2.49 -3.01
C GLU A 87 -6.57 -2.78 -2.76
N MET A 88 -6.91 -3.02 -1.50
CA MET A 88 -8.28 -3.14 -1.04
C MET A 88 -8.59 -1.94 -0.14
N VAL A 89 -9.50 -1.07 -0.58
CA VAL A 89 -9.93 0.10 0.18
C VAL A 89 -11.40 -0.04 0.54
N VAL A 90 -11.72 0.17 1.81
CA VAL A 90 -13.10 0.15 2.30
C VAL A 90 -13.37 1.45 3.05
N VAL A 91 -14.40 2.16 2.63
CA VAL A 91 -14.94 3.31 3.34
C VAL A 91 -16.16 2.83 4.11
N CYS A 92 -16.11 2.91 5.43
CA CYS A 92 -17.16 2.42 6.32
C CYS A 92 -17.39 3.36 7.50
N LYS A 93 -18.39 3.08 8.32
CA LYS A 93 -18.57 3.79 9.59
C LYS A 93 -17.41 3.51 10.54
N PRO A 94 -17.04 4.46 11.41
CA PRO A 94 -15.93 4.27 12.37
C PRO A 94 -16.07 3.02 13.23
N GLU A 95 -17.28 2.72 13.70
CA GLU A 95 -17.58 1.54 14.54
C GLU A 95 -17.33 0.21 13.82
N ASP A 96 -17.37 0.18 12.48
CA ASP A 96 -17.18 -1.02 11.67
C ASP A 96 -15.70 -1.18 11.24
N SER A 97 -14.85 -0.20 11.47
CA SER A 97 -13.49 -0.16 10.94
C SER A 97 -12.64 -1.37 11.35
N MET A 98 -12.75 -1.81 12.61
CA MET A 98 -11.98 -2.96 13.09
C MET A 98 -12.46 -4.28 12.49
N MET A 99 -13.76 -4.44 12.30
CA MET A 99 -14.33 -5.61 11.61
C MET A 99 -13.82 -5.70 10.17
N TRP A 100 -13.80 -4.57 9.45
CA TRP A 100 -13.30 -4.52 8.09
C TRP A 100 -11.78 -4.74 8.03
N TYR A 101 -11.03 -4.19 8.97
CA TYR A 101 -9.60 -4.46 9.10
C TYR A 101 -9.31 -5.97 9.21
N ASP A 102 -9.99 -6.66 10.11
CA ASP A 102 -9.79 -8.10 10.30
C ASP A 102 -10.19 -8.90 9.06
N LYS A 103 -11.24 -8.49 8.37
CA LYS A 103 -11.70 -9.12 7.12
C LYS A 103 -10.67 -8.94 5.99
N LEU A 104 -10.12 -7.75 5.80
CA LEU A 104 -9.10 -7.47 4.78
C LEU A 104 -7.79 -8.21 5.09
N TRP A 105 -7.37 -8.21 6.35
CA TRP A 105 -6.22 -8.98 6.79
C TRP A 105 -6.39 -10.47 6.52
N LYS A 106 -7.52 -11.04 6.92
CA LYS A 106 -7.84 -12.46 6.69
C LYS A 106 -7.84 -12.80 5.19
N ASN A 107 -8.45 -11.96 4.37
CA ASN A 107 -8.49 -12.13 2.92
C ASN A 107 -7.06 -12.23 2.33
N THR A 108 -6.16 -11.33 2.77
CA THR A 108 -4.77 -11.37 2.32
C THR A 108 -4.04 -12.64 2.77
N VAL A 109 -4.24 -13.08 4.01
CA VAL A 109 -3.65 -14.34 4.52
C VAL A 109 -4.15 -15.54 3.73
N ASP A 110 -5.45 -15.61 3.49
CA ASP A 110 -6.08 -16.72 2.76
C ASP A 110 -5.61 -16.76 1.29
N LEU A 111 -5.43 -15.59 0.65
CA LEU A 111 -4.86 -15.50 -0.69
C LEU A 111 -3.46 -16.13 -0.77
N PHE A 112 -2.55 -15.72 0.10
CA PHE A 112 -1.20 -16.31 0.10
C PHE A 112 -1.20 -17.80 0.41
N ARG A 113 -2.04 -18.25 1.33
CA ARG A 113 -2.19 -19.67 1.65
C ARG A 113 -2.76 -20.48 0.50
N SER A 114 -3.68 -19.92 -0.28
CA SER A 114 -4.24 -20.60 -1.46
C SER A 114 -3.20 -20.83 -2.55
N MET A 115 -2.10 -20.08 -2.53
CA MET A 115 -0.94 -20.26 -3.42
C MET A 115 0.17 -21.13 -2.80
N ASP A 116 -0.10 -21.82 -1.68
CA ASP A 116 0.88 -22.60 -0.91
C ASP A 116 2.10 -21.76 -0.45
N ILE A 117 1.92 -20.47 -0.26
CA ILE A 117 2.96 -19.58 0.26
C ILE A 117 2.81 -19.46 1.78
N PRO A 118 3.81 -19.89 2.56
CA PRO A 118 3.77 -19.75 4.01
C PRO A 118 3.84 -18.28 4.40
N VAL A 119 2.90 -17.86 5.25
CA VAL A 119 2.83 -16.46 5.72
C VAL A 119 2.89 -16.40 7.24
N ARG A 120 3.47 -15.31 7.73
CA ARG A 120 3.47 -14.93 9.13
C ARG A 120 2.99 -13.48 9.26
N THR A 121 2.07 -13.26 10.18
CA THR A 121 1.58 -11.93 10.52
C THR A 121 2.46 -11.31 11.61
N LEU A 122 2.85 -10.06 11.39
CA LEU A 122 3.46 -9.20 12.40
C LEU A 122 2.54 -8.01 12.66
N GLU A 123 2.13 -7.83 13.88
CA GLU A 123 1.48 -6.58 14.31
C GLU A 123 2.56 -5.50 14.50
N CYS A 124 2.35 -4.32 13.91
CA CYS A 124 3.29 -3.22 14.02
C CYS A 124 3.24 -2.62 15.42
N CYS A 125 4.40 -2.34 15.99
CA CYS A 125 4.48 -1.62 17.26
C CYS A 125 4.07 -0.15 17.09
N SER A 126 3.66 0.49 18.19
CA SER A 126 3.19 1.88 18.16
C SER A 126 4.22 2.88 17.62
N GLY A 127 5.52 2.61 17.79
CA GLY A 127 6.59 3.45 17.26
C GLY A 127 6.76 3.39 15.74
N ASP A 128 6.19 2.38 15.09
CA ASP A 128 6.24 2.17 13.63
C ASP A 128 4.90 2.49 12.93
N LEU A 129 3.90 2.95 13.69
CA LEU A 129 2.64 3.38 13.09
C LEU A 129 2.83 4.74 12.43
N ALA A 130 2.42 4.85 11.16
CA ALA A 130 2.31 6.15 10.52
C ALA A 130 1.16 6.97 11.16
N ASP A 131 1.26 8.29 11.10
CA ASP A 131 0.34 9.24 11.74
C ASP A 131 -1.14 9.01 11.41
N LEU A 132 -1.42 8.46 10.23
CA LEU A 132 -2.77 8.18 9.75
C LEU A 132 -3.33 6.81 10.21
N LYS A 133 -2.56 6.01 10.94
CA LYS A 133 -2.92 4.62 11.25
C LYS A 133 -3.24 4.43 12.73
N VAL A 134 -4.37 3.80 12.99
CA VAL A 134 -4.75 3.34 14.33
C VAL A 134 -4.19 1.95 14.61
N LYS A 135 -4.15 1.09 13.59
CA LYS A 135 -3.63 -0.28 13.66
C LYS A 135 -2.98 -0.65 12.34
N SER A 136 -1.90 -1.41 12.39
CA SER A 136 -1.23 -1.91 11.20
C SER A 136 -0.72 -3.32 11.41
N VAL A 137 -0.81 -4.12 10.37
CA VAL A 137 -0.26 -5.48 10.34
C VAL A 137 0.55 -5.66 9.07
N MET A 138 1.68 -6.36 9.20
CA MET A 138 2.53 -6.73 8.09
C MET A 138 2.47 -8.24 7.88
N LEU A 139 2.28 -8.67 6.64
CA LEU A 139 2.47 -10.08 6.27
C LEU A 139 3.90 -10.28 5.79
N ARG A 140 4.58 -11.24 6.39
CA ARG A 140 5.86 -11.75 5.90
C ARG A 140 5.64 -13.12 5.28
N HIS A 141 6.01 -13.25 4.02
CA HIS A 141 5.94 -14.53 3.31
C HIS A 141 7.32 -15.17 3.21
N GLY A 142 7.35 -16.51 3.22
CA GLY A 142 8.57 -17.27 3.01
C GLY A 142 8.91 -17.35 1.52
N LEU A 143 10.12 -16.92 1.15
CA LEU A 143 10.67 -17.23 -0.16
C LEU A 143 11.45 -18.55 -0.07
N ARG A 144 11.02 -19.56 -0.81
CA ARG A 144 11.71 -20.86 -0.89
C ARG A 144 13.14 -20.78 -1.48
N VAL A 145 13.51 -19.64 -2.03
CA VAL A 145 14.73 -19.47 -2.86
C VAL A 145 16.02 -19.30 -2.03
N ARG A 146 15.93 -19.13 -0.72
CA ARG A 146 17.13 -19.04 0.13
C ARG A 146 17.11 -20.11 1.24
N ARG A 147 17.39 -21.35 0.90
CA ARG A 147 18.25 -22.14 1.78
C ARG A 147 19.68 -21.61 1.55
N ASN A 148 20.05 -20.61 2.30
CA ASN A 148 21.42 -20.15 2.32
C ASN A 148 22.22 -21.22 3.05
N THR A 149 22.86 -22.10 2.31
CA THR A 149 24.01 -22.85 2.77
C THR A 149 25.18 -21.90 2.79
N SER A 150 25.19 -20.96 3.74
CA SER A 150 26.44 -20.34 4.13
C SER A 150 27.24 -21.36 4.93
N ARG A 151 28.19 -21.98 4.29
CA ARG A 151 29.38 -22.48 4.99
C ARG A 151 30.29 -21.32 5.29
#